data_efa6e2fe753536324f2eb2d22d9f8465
#
_entry.id   efa6e2fe753536324f2eb2d22d9f8465
#
_cell.length_a   1.000
_cell.length_b   1.000
_cell.length_c   1.000
_cell.angle_alpha   90.00
_cell.angle_beta   90.00
_cell.angle_gamma   90.00
#
_symmetry.space_group_name_H-M   'P 1'
#
loop_
_entity.id
_entity.type
_entity.pdbx_description
1 polymer ?
#
loop_
_entity_poly.entity_id
_entity_poly.type
_entity_poly.pdbx_seq_one_letter_code
_entity_poly.pdbx_strand_id
1 'polypeptide(L)'
;SMGGTLAELADRGVAVSIVTATRGEAGEIHNRDDADAVRHRLGEIREAEQRAALAVLGVQHLEYLDYRDSGMMGTPENAHLEAFWNADYMEATGRLVALIRKYRPEVMTAYDPFGGYGHPDHIQVHRVGTAAFFGAADLGRFPRARFGAPWQPDHLLWSSWSRERSIGVRKAMRGETNEELEEELDEPASGFLSRFLSVRRDVAPY
;
A
#
# COMPACT_ATOMS: atom_id res chain seq x y z
N SER A 1 0.48 0.63 9.78
CA SER A 1 -0.86 1.07 9.32
C SER A 1 -0.87 2.59 9.23
N MET A 2 -1.52 3.14 8.22
CA MET A 2 -1.63 4.60 8.00
C MET A 2 -2.97 5.17 8.48
N GLY A 3 -3.84 4.36 9.10
CA GLY A 3 -5.21 4.78 9.48
C GLY A 3 -5.25 6.07 10.28
N GLY A 4 -4.45 6.19 11.34
CA GLY A 4 -4.39 7.41 12.16
C GLY A 4 -3.96 8.65 11.36
N THR A 5 -2.99 8.51 10.45
CA THR A 5 -2.57 9.61 9.57
C THR A 5 -3.71 10.03 8.61
N LEU A 6 -4.44 9.05 8.06
CA LEU A 6 -5.57 9.33 7.17
C LEU A 6 -6.69 10.05 7.91
N ALA A 7 -7.05 9.59 9.12
CA ALA A 7 -8.07 10.23 9.96
C ALA A 7 -7.67 11.68 10.29
N GLU A 8 -6.43 11.90 10.76
CA GLU A 8 -5.94 13.25 11.06
C GLU A 8 -6.00 14.18 9.86
N LEU A 9 -5.58 13.70 8.67
CA LEU A 9 -5.62 14.52 7.46
C LEU A 9 -7.06 14.86 7.06
N ALA A 10 -7.98 13.88 7.15
CA ALA A 10 -9.39 14.08 6.86
C ALA A 10 -10.03 15.09 7.83
N ASP A 11 -9.76 14.99 9.15
CA ASP A 11 -10.24 15.95 10.16
C ASP A 11 -9.74 17.37 9.91
N ARG A 12 -8.56 17.51 9.30
CA ARG A 12 -7.99 18.79 8.91
C ARG A 12 -8.50 19.30 7.56
N GLY A 13 -9.45 18.60 6.93
CA GLY A 13 -10.03 18.98 5.64
C GLY A 13 -9.13 18.74 4.44
N VAL A 14 -8.09 17.90 4.56
CA VAL A 14 -7.24 17.51 3.45
C VAL A 14 -7.97 16.48 2.59
N ALA A 15 -8.04 16.71 1.28
CA ALA A 15 -8.59 15.72 0.35
C ALA A 15 -7.63 14.52 0.24
N VAL A 16 -8.11 13.35 0.66
CA VAL A 16 -7.33 12.11 0.64
C VAL A 16 -7.94 11.13 -0.36
N SER A 17 -7.09 10.59 -1.23
CA SER A 17 -7.46 9.53 -2.17
C SER A 17 -6.62 8.27 -1.90
N ILE A 18 -7.28 7.12 -1.86
CA ILE A 18 -6.61 5.82 -1.76
C ILE A 18 -6.68 5.12 -3.12
N VAL A 19 -5.54 4.64 -3.57
CA VAL A 19 -5.45 3.77 -4.74
C VAL A 19 -4.97 2.40 -4.29
N THR A 20 -5.75 1.38 -4.57
CA THR A 20 -5.46 -0.01 -4.23
C THR A 20 -5.23 -0.82 -5.50
N ALA A 21 -4.15 -1.57 -5.58
CA ALA A 21 -3.82 -2.30 -6.80
C ALA A 21 -4.73 -3.52 -7.03
N THR A 22 -5.04 -4.25 -5.96
CA THR A 22 -5.80 -5.50 -5.97
C THR A 22 -6.90 -5.47 -4.91
N ARG A 23 -7.77 -6.46 -4.87
CA ARG A 23 -8.79 -6.59 -3.81
C ARG A 23 -8.39 -7.55 -2.68
N GLY A 24 -7.18 -8.08 -2.72
CA GLY A 24 -6.67 -8.98 -1.68
C GLY A 24 -7.35 -10.35 -1.69
N GLU A 25 -7.79 -10.82 -2.84
CA GLU A 25 -8.55 -12.06 -3.01
C GLU A 25 -7.75 -13.33 -2.73
N ALA A 26 -6.42 -13.27 -2.76
CA ALA A 26 -5.55 -14.37 -2.38
C ALA A 26 -5.19 -14.38 -0.87
N GLY A 27 -5.68 -13.40 -0.10
CA GLY A 27 -5.37 -13.29 1.32
C GLY A 27 -5.98 -14.40 2.18
N GLU A 28 -5.41 -14.60 3.35
CA GLU A 28 -5.93 -15.54 4.35
C GLU A 28 -7.16 -14.96 5.08
N ILE A 29 -8.04 -15.85 5.54
CA ILE A 29 -9.25 -15.50 6.27
C ILE A 29 -9.15 -16.11 7.66
N HIS A 30 -8.90 -15.28 8.68
CA HIS A 30 -8.67 -15.75 10.06
C HIS A 30 -9.83 -15.47 11.02
N ASN A 31 -10.77 -14.62 10.63
CA ASN A 31 -11.79 -14.04 11.50
C ASN A 31 -13.22 -14.54 11.17
N ARG A 32 -13.35 -15.65 10.45
CA ARG A 32 -14.64 -16.19 10.03
C ARG A 32 -14.64 -17.72 10.09
N ASP A 33 -15.73 -18.29 10.59
CA ASP A 33 -15.94 -19.73 10.64
C ASP A 33 -16.33 -20.31 9.27
N ASP A 34 -16.86 -19.48 8.35
CA ASP A 34 -17.29 -19.85 7.00
C ASP A 34 -16.24 -19.51 5.93
N ALA A 35 -14.95 -19.46 6.29
CA ALA A 35 -13.85 -19.04 5.43
C ALA A 35 -13.84 -19.70 4.04
N ASP A 36 -14.02 -21.02 3.99
CA ASP A 36 -14.02 -21.78 2.72
C ASP A 36 -15.23 -21.43 1.84
N ALA A 37 -16.39 -21.23 2.47
CA ALA A 37 -17.63 -20.89 1.74
C ALA A 37 -17.56 -19.50 1.09
N VAL A 38 -16.85 -18.56 1.68
CA VAL A 38 -16.77 -17.17 1.18
C VAL A 38 -15.50 -16.88 0.36
N ARG A 39 -14.57 -17.84 0.26
CA ARG A 39 -13.28 -17.67 -0.44
C ARG A 39 -13.44 -17.11 -1.86
N HIS A 40 -14.40 -17.62 -2.62
CA HIS A 40 -14.64 -17.18 -3.99
C HIS A 40 -15.15 -15.74 -4.13
N ARG A 41 -15.59 -15.12 -3.02
CA ARG A 41 -16.07 -13.74 -2.95
C ARG A 41 -15.19 -12.84 -2.09
N LEU A 42 -14.01 -13.30 -1.70
CA LEU A 42 -13.15 -12.57 -0.76
C LEU A 42 -12.82 -11.16 -1.24
N GLY A 43 -12.56 -10.98 -2.53
CA GLY A 43 -12.30 -9.66 -3.11
C GLY A 43 -13.47 -8.69 -2.92
N GLU A 44 -14.73 -9.15 -3.13
CA GLU A 44 -15.94 -8.34 -2.92
C GLU A 44 -16.10 -7.96 -1.43
N ILE A 45 -15.88 -8.92 -0.55
CA ILE A 45 -15.98 -8.72 0.90
C ILE A 45 -14.95 -7.68 1.35
N ARG A 46 -13.68 -7.83 0.94
CA ARG A 46 -12.61 -6.90 1.28
C ARG A 46 -12.81 -5.51 0.70
N GLU A 47 -13.35 -5.40 -0.50
CA GLU A 47 -13.73 -4.10 -1.04
C GLU A 47 -14.80 -3.41 -0.19
N ALA A 48 -15.83 -4.15 0.24
CA ALA A 48 -16.88 -3.61 1.11
C ALA A 48 -16.32 -3.18 2.49
N GLU A 49 -15.46 -4.00 3.09
CA GLU A 49 -14.78 -3.70 4.35
C GLU A 49 -13.87 -2.47 4.22
N GLN A 50 -13.13 -2.36 3.13
CA GLN A 50 -12.26 -1.20 2.87
C GLN A 50 -13.08 0.08 2.72
N ARG A 51 -14.18 0.05 1.97
CA ARG A 51 -15.10 1.20 1.83
C ARG A 51 -15.66 1.63 3.18
N ALA A 52 -16.10 0.68 4.00
CA ALA A 52 -16.60 0.96 5.36
C ALA A 52 -15.51 1.57 6.25
N ALA A 53 -14.30 1.02 6.23
CA ALA A 53 -13.17 1.54 6.99
C ALA A 53 -12.79 2.97 6.55
N LEU A 54 -12.74 3.23 5.25
CA LEU A 54 -12.43 4.56 4.72
C LEU A 54 -13.51 5.59 5.05
N ALA A 55 -14.79 5.19 5.10
CA ALA A 55 -15.86 6.05 5.55
C ALA A 55 -15.69 6.48 7.02
N VAL A 56 -15.27 5.56 7.90
CA VAL A 56 -14.94 5.87 9.31
C VAL A 56 -13.76 6.82 9.40
N LEU A 57 -12.75 6.67 8.54
CA LEU A 57 -11.56 7.52 8.50
C LEU A 57 -11.79 8.87 7.80
N GLY A 58 -12.99 9.14 7.26
CA GLY A 58 -13.28 10.38 6.54
C GLY A 58 -12.64 10.48 5.15
N VAL A 59 -12.14 9.37 4.59
CA VAL A 59 -11.53 9.31 3.26
C VAL A 59 -12.61 9.18 2.19
N GLN A 60 -12.63 10.09 1.22
CA GLN A 60 -13.72 10.21 0.25
C GLN A 60 -13.48 9.45 -1.06
N HIS A 61 -12.23 9.22 -1.43
CA HIS A 61 -11.88 8.67 -2.74
C HIS A 61 -11.14 7.35 -2.61
N LEU A 62 -11.71 6.29 -3.22
CA LEU A 62 -11.11 4.98 -3.35
C LEU A 62 -11.14 4.57 -4.83
N GLU A 63 -9.97 4.28 -5.37
CA GLU A 63 -9.79 3.76 -6.72
C GLU A 63 -9.06 2.42 -6.68
N TYR A 64 -9.35 1.56 -7.66
CA TYR A 64 -8.65 0.30 -7.87
C TYR A 64 -7.89 0.33 -9.21
N LEU A 65 -6.72 -0.30 -9.25
CA LEU A 65 -6.01 -0.56 -10.50
C LEU A 65 -6.53 -1.82 -11.19
N ASP A 66 -7.41 -2.57 -10.52
CA ASP A 66 -8.10 -3.77 -11.03
C ASP A 66 -7.16 -4.90 -11.49
N TYR A 67 -6.08 -5.12 -10.76
CA TYR A 67 -5.24 -6.30 -10.92
C TYR A 67 -5.65 -7.40 -9.95
N ARG A 68 -5.29 -8.64 -10.28
CA ARG A 68 -5.44 -9.79 -9.41
C ARG A 68 -4.35 -9.76 -8.33
N ASP A 69 -4.72 -10.13 -7.10
CA ASP A 69 -3.78 -10.32 -5.99
C ASP A 69 -2.75 -11.41 -6.34
N SER A 70 -1.48 -11.09 -6.11
CA SER A 70 -0.36 -11.98 -6.42
C SER A 70 -0.09 -13.03 -5.35
N GLY A 71 -0.77 -12.97 -4.21
CA GLY A 71 -0.39 -13.79 -3.06
C GLY A 71 1.05 -13.54 -2.59
N MET A 72 1.55 -14.40 -1.73
CA MET A 72 2.94 -14.33 -1.28
C MET A 72 3.90 -14.90 -2.32
N MET A 73 5.16 -14.48 -2.25
CA MET A 73 6.21 -14.95 -3.14
C MET A 73 6.28 -16.48 -3.13
N GLY A 74 6.23 -17.09 -4.31
CA GLY A 74 6.32 -18.54 -4.50
C GLY A 74 4.99 -19.29 -4.36
N THR A 75 3.87 -18.62 -4.08
CA THR A 75 2.54 -19.25 -4.11
C THR A 75 2.03 -19.43 -5.55
N PRO A 76 1.07 -20.32 -5.81
CA PRO A 76 0.46 -20.48 -7.14
C PRO A 76 -0.12 -19.19 -7.71
N GLU A 77 -0.70 -18.34 -6.86
CA GLU A 77 -1.28 -17.05 -7.22
C GLU A 77 -0.23 -16.12 -7.84
N ASN A 78 1.02 -16.20 -7.36
CA ASN A 78 2.13 -15.39 -7.87
C ASN A 78 2.50 -15.71 -9.32
N ALA A 79 2.21 -16.90 -9.79
CA ALA A 79 2.44 -17.32 -11.19
C ALA A 79 1.27 -16.98 -12.13
N HIS A 80 0.15 -16.47 -11.62
CA HIS A 80 -1.01 -16.15 -12.45
C HIS A 80 -0.71 -14.98 -13.38
N LEU A 81 -1.09 -15.08 -14.65
CA LEU A 81 -0.77 -14.05 -15.65
C LEU A 81 -1.38 -12.67 -15.35
N GLU A 82 -2.55 -12.65 -14.72
CA GLU A 82 -3.24 -11.41 -14.34
C GLU A 82 -2.81 -10.88 -12.97
N ALA A 83 -1.91 -11.58 -12.24
CA ALA A 83 -1.39 -11.12 -10.96
C ALA A 83 -0.68 -9.78 -11.13
N PHE A 84 -0.85 -8.89 -10.19
CA PHE A 84 -0.23 -7.55 -10.23
C PHE A 84 1.30 -7.63 -10.33
N TRP A 85 1.91 -8.65 -9.73
CA TRP A 85 3.35 -8.93 -9.86
C TRP A 85 3.80 -9.12 -11.32
N ASN A 86 2.94 -9.73 -12.16
CA ASN A 86 3.21 -10.04 -13.55
C ASN A 86 2.65 -9.00 -14.54
N ALA A 87 2.01 -7.94 -14.03
CA ALA A 87 1.44 -6.89 -14.87
C ALA A 87 2.51 -6.18 -15.71
N ASP A 88 2.15 -5.79 -16.93
CA ASP A 88 3.00 -4.91 -17.73
C ASP A 88 3.29 -3.62 -16.97
N TYR A 89 4.56 -3.35 -16.74
CA TYR A 89 5.02 -2.26 -15.92
C TYR A 89 4.58 -0.88 -16.43
N MET A 90 4.61 -0.69 -17.75
CA MET A 90 4.23 0.59 -18.35
C MET A 90 2.71 0.77 -18.36
N GLU A 91 1.97 -0.31 -18.54
CA GLU A 91 0.51 -0.29 -18.47
C GLU A 91 0.04 0.03 -17.05
N ALA A 92 0.58 -0.65 -16.03
CA ALA A 92 0.26 -0.38 -14.62
C ALA A 92 0.64 1.05 -14.21
N THR A 93 1.82 1.52 -14.64
CA THR A 93 2.24 2.91 -14.43
C THR A 93 1.27 3.89 -15.09
N GLY A 94 0.81 3.60 -16.31
CA GLY A 94 -0.15 4.44 -17.02
C GLY A 94 -1.50 4.56 -16.32
N ARG A 95 -2.04 3.46 -15.77
CA ARG A 95 -3.28 3.50 -14.96
C ARG A 95 -3.11 4.45 -13.77
N LEU A 96 -2.00 4.35 -13.05
CA LEU A 96 -1.74 5.22 -11.92
C LEU A 96 -1.49 6.67 -12.34
N VAL A 97 -0.79 6.92 -13.44
CA VAL A 97 -0.60 8.27 -14.01
C VAL A 97 -1.94 8.94 -14.32
N ALA A 98 -2.91 8.18 -14.87
CA ALA A 98 -4.23 8.72 -15.14
C ALA A 98 -4.95 9.16 -13.84
N LEU A 99 -4.81 8.40 -12.76
CA LEU A 99 -5.36 8.75 -11.45
C LEU A 99 -4.64 9.94 -10.82
N ILE A 100 -3.30 10.00 -10.90
CA ILE A 100 -2.52 11.16 -10.44
C ILE A 100 -3.00 12.44 -11.17
N ARG A 101 -3.19 12.38 -12.47
CA ARG A 101 -3.66 13.52 -13.26
C ARG A 101 -5.12 13.88 -13.00
N LYS A 102 -5.94 12.88 -12.62
CA LYS A 102 -7.34 13.10 -12.22
C LYS A 102 -7.44 13.83 -10.89
N TYR A 103 -6.71 13.35 -9.88
CA TYR A 103 -6.81 13.85 -8.51
C TYR A 103 -5.84 14.98 -8.19
N ARG A 104 -4.76 15.11 -8.95
CA ARG A 104 -3.75 16.17 -8.84
C ARG A 104 -3.18 16.32 -7.42
N PRO A 105 -2.71 15.24 -6.78
CA PRO A 105 -2.18 15.31 -5.44
C PRO A 105 -0.87 16.11 -5.41
N GLU A 106 -0.64 16.88 -4.34
CA GLU A 106 0.64 17.50 -4.04
C GLU A 106 1.60 16.48 -3.43
N VAL A 107 1.06 15.57 -2.62
CA VAL A 107 1.86 14.54 -1.94
C VAL A 107 1.34 13.16 -2.31
N MET A 108 2.26 12.29 -2.67
CA MET A 108 2.01 10.86 -2.87
C MET A 108 2.72 10.04 -1.80
N THR A 109 2.09 8.94 -1.39
CA THR A 109 2.75 7.92 -0.56
C THR A 109 2.74 6.57 -1.25
N ALA A 110 3.82 5.81 -1.12
CA ALA A 110 3.93 4.44 -1.59
C ALA A 110 4.65 3.59 -0.54
N TYR A 111 4.75 2.29 -0.79
CA TYR A 111 5.63 1.43 0.01
C TYR A 111 7.10 1.77 -0.25
N ASP A 112 7.96 1.38 0.69
CA ASP A 112 9.41 1.37 0.48
C ASP A 112 9.83 0.32 -0.57
N PRO A 113 11.10 0.31 -1.03
CA PRO A 113 11.56 -0.63 -2.06
C PRO A 113 11.38 -2.11 -1.74
N PHE A 114 11.34 -2.46 -0.45
CA PHE A 114 11.12 -3.83 0.02
C PHE A 114 9.63 -4.18 0.18
N GLY A 115 8.72 -3.21 0.01
CA GLY A 115 7.28 -3.42 0.20
C GLY A 115 6.89 -3.67 1.65
N GLY A 116 7.65 -3.13 2.59
CA GLY A 116 7.46 -3.29 4.02
C GLY A 116 7.93 -4.63 4.57
N TYR A 117 7.46 -5.74 4.02
CA TYR A 117 7.82 -7.11 4.46
C TYR A 117 8.01 -8.10 3.30
N GLY A 118 8.22 -7.60 2.09
CA GLY A 118 8.54 -8.44 0.92
C GLY A 118 7.34 -9.01 0.17
N HIS A 119 6.10 -8.52 0.41
CA HIS A 119 4.96 -8.93 -0.39
C HIS A 119 5.12 -8.48 -1.85
N PRO A 120 4.91 -9.37 -2.87
CA PRO A 120 5.08 -9.03 -4.28
C PRO A 120 4.31 -7.76 -4.69
N ASP A 121 3.04 -7.66 -4.33
CA ASP A 121 2.20 -6.51 -4.68
C ASP A 121 2.69 -5.22 -4.02
N HIS A 122 3.22 -5.27 -2.80
CA HIS A 122 3.75 -4.08 -2.14
C HIS A 122 5.04 -3.59 -2.81
N ILE A 123 5.91 -4.51 -3.23
CA ILE A 123 7.10 -4.19 -4.02
C ILE A 123 6.67 -3.58 -5.36
N GLN A 124 5.66 -4.15 -6.00
CA GLN A 124 5.15 -3.63 -7.27
C GLN A 124 4.48 -2.26 -7.11
N VAL A 125 3.75 -2.01 -6.01
CA VAL A 125 3.24 -0.66 -5.66
C VAL A 125 4.37 0.35 -5.52
N HIS A 126 5.50 -0.01 -4.88
CA HIS A 126 6.68 0.86 -4.84
C HIS A 126 7.19 1.19 -6.25
N ARG A 127 7.37 0.16 -7.08
CA ARG A 127 7.92 0.31 -8.44
C ARG A 127 7.01 1.16 -9.34
N VAL A 128 5.73 0.81 -9.42
CA VAL A 128 4.72 1.51 -10.22
C VAL A 128 4.46 2.92 -9.66
N GLY A 129 4.36 3.06 -8.33
CA GLY A 129 4.15 4.35 -7.68
C GLY A 129 5.28 5.34 -7.92
N THR A 130 6.54 4.87 -7.82
CA THR A 130 7.71 5.69 -8.09
C THR A 130 7.78 6.10 -9.57
N ALA A 131 7.53 5.16 -10.49
CA ALA A 131 7.51 5.47 -11.93
C ALA A 131 6.39 6.44 -12.30
N ALA A 132 5.20 6.27 -11.72
CA ALA A 132 4.06 7.14 -11.98
C ALA A 132 4.29 8.56 -11.44
N PHE A 133 4.93 8.71 -10.26
CA PHE A 133 5.32 10.01 -9.72
C PHE A 133 6.19 10.79 -10.71
N PHE A 134 7.27 10.18 -11.21
CA PHE A 134 8.16 10.84 -12.17
C PHE A 134 7.56 10.95 -13.58
N GLY A 135 6.67 10.04 -13.96
CA GLY A 135 6.04 10.00 -15.27
C GLY A 135 4.79 10.87 -15.41
N ALA A 136 4.20 11.34 -14.31
CA ALA A 136 2.89 12.00 -14.34
C ALA A 136 2.89 13.34 -15.11
N ALA A 137 4.03 14.01 -15.24
CA ALA A 137 4.18 15.21 -16.08
C ALA A 137 4.62 14.89 -17.51
N ASP A 138 5.10 13.68 -17.82
CA ASP A 138 5.68 13.31 -19.11
C ASP A 138 4.58 13.04 -20.15
N LEU A 139 4.45 13.96 -21.10
CA LEU A 139 3.49 13.83 -22.22
C LEU A 139 4.00 12.93 -23.34
N GLY A 140 5.29 12.66 -23.41
CA GLY A 140 5.89 11.77 -24.42
C GLY A 140 5.53 10.31 -24.16
N ARG A 141 5.62 9.88 -22.90
CA ARG A 141 5.26 8.50 -22.48
C ARG A 141 3.76 8.36 -22.23
N PHE A 142 3.12 9.39 -21.66
CA PHE A 142 1.71 9.37 -21.27
C PHE A 142 0.96 10.52 -21.96
N PRO A 143 0.54 10.35 -23.25
CA PRO A 143 -0.12 11.38 -24.02
C PRO A 143 -1.42 11.88 -23.36
N ARG A 144 -1.66 13.19 -23.45
CA ARG A 144 -2.82 13.87 -22.83
C ARG A 144 -4.15 13.26 -23.24
N ALA A 145 -4.28 12.86 -24.50
CA ALA A 145 -5.53 12.31 -25.04
C ALA A 145 -5.97 11.03 -24.32
N ARG A 146 -5.01 10.24 -23.82
CA ARG A 146 -5.28 8.96 -23.12
C ARG A 146 -5.26 9.09 -21.60
N PHE A 147 -4.38 9.93 -21.06
CA PHE A 147 -4.09 9.95 -19.62
C PHE A 147 -4.49 11.25 -18.91
N GLY A 148 -5.09 12.23 -19.59
CA GLY A 148 -5.49 13.51 -19.02
C GLY A 148 -4.37 14.55 -19.04
N ALA A 149 -4.67 15.76 -18.51
CA ALA A 149 -3.73 16.86 -18.43
C ALA A 149 -2.55 16.53 -17.50
N PRO A 150 -1.28 16.91 -17.87
CA PRO A 150 -0.12 16.59 -17.05
C PRO A 150 -0.23 17.22 -15.66
N TRP A 151 0.32 16.51 -14.69
CA TRP A 151 0.44 16.96 -13.31
C TRP A 151 1.72 16.40 -12.71
N GLN A 152 2.45 17.21 -11.94
CA GLN A 152 3.60 16.75 -11.18
C GLN A 152 3.30 16.92 -9.70
N PRO A 153 3.18 15.82 -8.94
CA PRO A 153 3.15 15.93 -7.48
C PRO A 153 4.47 16.50 -6.94
N ASP A 154 4.41 17.24 -5.84
CA ASP A 154 5.59 17.88 -5.25
C ASP A 154 6.45 16.89 -4.47
N HIS A 155 5.81 15.93 -3.78
CA HIS A 155 6.51 15.01 -2.89
C HIS A 155 6.06 13.56 -3.07
N LEU A 156 7.04 12.66 -3.06
CA LEU A 156 6.84 11.21 -2.93
C LEU A 156 7.43 10.75 -1.59
N LEU A 157 6.59 10.21 -0.72
CA LEU A 157 6.98 9.65 0.56
C LEU A 157 6.85 8.12 0.53
N TRP A 158 7.88 7.44 0.98
CA TRP A 158 7.80 5.99 1.16
C TRP A 158 7.44 5.66 2.61
N SER A 159 6.33 4.94 2.79
CA SER A 159 5.97 4.43 4.10
C SER A 159 6.90 3.28 4.47
N SER A 160 7.56 3.39 5.60
CA SER A 160 8.40 2.35 6.14
C SER A 160 8.15 2.15 7.63
N TRP A 161 8.54 1.00 8.14
CA TRP A 161 8.50 0.68 9.56
C TRP A 161 9.90 0.81 10.13
N SER A 162 10.03 1.48 11.27
CA SER A 162 11.29 1.38 11.98
C SER A 162 11.42 0.00 12.61
N ARG A 163 12.65 -0.52 12.66
CA ARG A 163 12.97 -1.80 13.30
C ARG A 163 12.52 -1.80 14.77
N GLU A 164 12.76 -0.71 15.46
CA GLU A 164 12.39 -0.54 16.87
C GLU A 164 10.85 -0.58 17.06
N ARG A 165 10.10 0.00 16.13
CA ARG A 165 8.63 -0.07 16.16
C ARG A 165 8.13 -1.49 15.90
N SER A 166 8.73 -2.20 14.95
CA SER A 166 8.37 -3.59 14.66
C SER A 166 8.59 -4.49 15.87
N ILE A 167 9.69 -4.28 16.59
CA ILE A 167 9.99 -4.97 17.84
C ILE A 167 8.94 -4.62 18.91
N GLY A 168 8.66 -3.34 19.13
CA GLY A 168 7.69 -2.90 20.13
C GLY A 168 6.28 -3.45 19.89
N VAL A 169 5.84 -3.53 18.62
CA VAL A 169 4.55 -4.13 18.26
C VAL A 169 4.54 -5.63 18.52
N ARG A 170 5.59 -6.36 18.14
CA ARG A 170 5.69 -7.81 18.43
C ARG A 170 5.66 -8.10 19.93
N LYS A 171 6.41 -7.35 20.73
CA LYS A 171 6.36 -7.45 22.19
C LYS A 171 4.94 -7.30 22.75
N ALA A 172 4.26 -6.25 22.31
CA ALA A 172 2.91 -5.97 22.77
C ALA A 172 1.89 -7.07 22.37
N MET A 173 2.08 -7.69 21.18
CA MET A 173 1.16 -8.71 20.68
C MET A 173 1.42 -10.11 21.23
N ARG A 174 2.68 -10.49 21.50
CA ARG A 174 3.08 -11.85 21.89
C ARG A 174 3.46 -11.97 23.36
N GLY A 175 3.63 -10.87 24.09
CA GLY A 175 4.10 -10.87 25.47
C GLY A 175 5.57 -11.30 25.61
N GLU A 176 6.35 -11.23 24.53
CA GLU A 176 7.76 -11.65 24.47
C GLU A 176 8.69 -10.71 25.27
N THR A 177 9.74 -11.27 25.85
CA THR A 177 10.75 -10.52 26.60
C THR A 177 11.75 -9.84 25.65
N ASN A 178 12.54 -8.88 26.19
CA ASN A 178 13.56 -8.19 25.40
C ASN A 178 14.66 -9.14 24.89
N GLU A 179 15.02 -10.15 25.68
CA GLU A 179 16.11 -11.08 25.37
C GLU A 179 15.75 -12.01 24.20
N GLU A 180 14.54 -12.57 24.20
CA GLU A 180 14.05 -13.42 23.10
C GLU A 180 13.96 -12.67 21.77
N LEU A 181 13.73 -11.37 21.79
CA LEU A 181 13.67 -10.53 20.60
C LEU A 181 15.04 -10.06 20.13
N GLU A 182 16.03 -9.93 21.01
CA GLU A 182 17.39 -9.57 20.63
C GLU A 182 18.10 -10.72 19.91
N GLU A 183 17.82 -11.98 20.25
CA GLU A 183 18.28 -13.16 19.51
C GLU A 183 17.68 -13.26 18.10
N GLU A 184 16.41 -12.89 17.91
CA GLU A 184 15.78 -12.77 16.57
C GLU A 184 16.31 -11.58 15.75
N LEU A 185 17.00 -10.63 16.36
CA LEU A 185 17.49 -9.40 15.69
C LEU A 185 18.72 -9.64 14.80
N ASP A 186 19.40 -10.75 14.93
CA ASP A 186 20.49 -11.15 14.02
C ASP A 186 19.96 -11.71 12.68
N GLU A 187 18.67 -12.04 12.58
CA GLU A 187 18.03 -12.25 11.29
C GLU A 187 17.68 -10.92 10.63
N PRO A 188 17.65 -10.81 9.28
CA PRO A 188 17.29 -9.58 8.57
C PRO A 188 15.83 -9.20 8.87
N ALA A 189 15.63 -8.54 10.01
CA ALA A 189 14.33 -8.06 10.42
C ALA A 189 13.82 -7.01 9.43
N SER A 190 12.57 -7.10 9.05
CA SER A 190 11.89 -6.12 8.23
C SER A 190 11.91 -4.74 8.91
N GLY A 191 12.30 -3.72 8.18
CA GLY A 191 12.30 -2.33 8.62
C GLY A 191 13.67 -1.67 8.62
N PHE A 192 13.66 -0.35 8.58
CA PHE A 192 14.86 0.48 8.62
C PHE A 192 15.16 0.91 10.07
N LEU A 193 16.44 1.07 10.41
CA LEU A 193 16.81 1.73 11.66
C LEU A 193 16.21 3.14 11.65
N SER A 194 15.66 3.57 12.80
CA SER A 194 14.95 4.87 12.90
C SER A 194 15.78 6.05 12.45
N ARG A 195 17.12 5.98 12.56
CA ARG A 195 18.03 7.04 12.11
C ARG A 195 18.02 7.28 10.60
N PHE A 196 17.52 6.33 9.80
CA PHE A 196 17.38 6.46 8.35
C PHE A 196 16.01 6.96 7.90
N LEU A 197 15.08 7.18 8.83
CA LEU A 197 13.76 7.70 8.53
C LEU A 197 13.80 9.23 8.59
N SER A 198 13.49 9.89 7.47
CA SER A 198 13.53 11.34 7.35
C SER A 198 12.31 12.06 7.95
N VAL A 199 11.16 11.38 8.00
CA VAL A 199 9.91 11.92 8.55
C VAL A 199 9.32 10.93 9.55
N ARG A 200 8.98 11.42 10.74
CA ARG A 200 8.26 10.66 11.77
C ARG A 200 7.01 11.40 12.14
N ARG A 201 5.91 10.69 12.28
CA ARG A 201 4.65 11.25 12.73
C ARG A 201 4.06 10.38 13.84
N ASP A 202 3.76 11.01 14.94
CA ASP A 202 2.97 10.41 15.99
C ASP A 202 1.49 10.68 15.70
N VAL A 203 0.71 9.61 15.62
CA VAL A 203 -0.74 9.63 15.37
C VAL A 203 -1.49 8.93 16.51
N ALA A 204 -0.89 8.87 17.69
CA ALA A 204 -1.43 8.17 18.84
C ALA A 204 -2.87 8.58 19.26
N PRO A 205 -3.36 9.80 19.00
CA PRO A 205 -4.75 10.15 19.29
C PRO A 205 -5.79 9.52 18.35
N TYR A 206 -5.37 8.91 17.21
CA TYR A 206 -6.24 8.38 16.16
C TYR A 206 -6.20 6.87 16.02
#